data_c3eeb7a5ca4e78706bfb18a36771c9ac
#
_entry.id   c3eeb7a5ca4e78706bfb18a36771c9ac
#
_cell.length_a   1.000
_cell.length_b   1.000
_cell.length_c   1.000
_cell.angle_alpha   90.00
_cell.angle_beta   90.00
_cell.angle_gamma   90.00
#
_symmetry.space_group_name_H-M   'P 1'
#
loop_
_entity.id
_entity.type
_entity.pdbx_description
1 polymer ?
#
loop_
_entity_poly.entity_id
_entity_poly.type
_entity_poly.pdbx_seq_one_letter_code
_entity_poly.pdbx_strand_id
1 'polypeptide(L)'
;MLAARVRRLVAPEIWRARYAHINAFESLLSDSGTRLVKVFLHISKEEQYKRLQQRLDDPNNSWKVQRSDFDDRELWPAYSAAFEEMLQKTSTDKAPWYVVPADHKWYRNWVVTNIVLETLSLIHI
;
A
#
# COMPACT_ATOMS: atom_id res chain seq x y z
N MET A 1 5.41 1.97 -8.98
CA MET A 1 5.33 0.65 -9.62
C MET A 1 3.92 0.28 -10.05
N LEU A 2 2.94 0.31 -9.18
CA LEU A 2 1.56 -0.13 -9.48
C LEU A 2 0.89 0.71 -10.56
N ALA A 3 0.92 2.04 -10.44
CA ALA A 3 0.37 2.92 -11.46
C ALA A 3 1.07 2.77 -12.81
N ALA A 4 2.39 2.62 -12.80
CA ALA A 4 3.17 2.38 -14.01
C ALA A 4 2.75 1.11 -14.74
N ARG A 5 2.42 0.05 -13.99
CA ARG A 5 1.89 -1.21 -14.53
C ARG A 5 0.46 -1.04 -15.07
N VAL A 6 -0.45 -0.56 -14.23
CA VAL A 6 -1.88 -0.48 -14.56
C VAL A 6 -2.16 0.50 -15.69
N ARG A 7 -1.49 1.65 -15.67
CA ARG A 7 -1.61 2.68 -16.71
C ARG A 7 -0.68 2.46 -17.92
N ARG A 8 0.06 1.36 -17.94
CA ARG A 8 0.98 0.98 -19.03
C ARG A 8 1.99 2.07 -19.37
N LEU A 9 2.54 2.74 -18.33
CA LEU A 9 3.53 3.82 -18.51
C LEU A 9 4.92 3.30 -18.84
N VAL A 10 5.20 2.05 -18.52
CA VAL A 10 6.48 1.36 -18.79
C VAL A 10 6.22 -0.05 -19.33
N ALA A 11 7.20 -0.61 -20.01
CA ALA A 11 7.13 -1.96 -20.54
C ALA A 11 7.02 -3.00 -19.39
N PRO A 12 6.31 -4.14 -19.61
CA PRO A 12 6.14 -5.18 -18.58
C PRO A 12 7.45 -5.70 -17.99
N GLU A 13 8.51 -5.80 -18.77
CA GLU A 13 9.83 -6.25 -18.31
C GLU A 13 10.39 -5.33 -17.22
N ILE A 14 10.13 -4.03 -17.35
CA ILE A 14 10.64 -3.00 -16.40
C ILE A 14 9.94 -3.13 -15.05
N TRP A 15 8.62 -3.16 -15.00
CA TRP A 15 7.92 -3.24 -13.71
C TRP A 15 8.03 -4.62 -13.07
N ARG A 16 8.14 -5.70 -13.85
CA ARG A 16 8.39 -7.05 -13.31
C ARG A 16 9.75 -7.15 -12.64
N ALA A 17 10.79 -6.58 -13.24
CA ALA A 17 12.12 -6.56 -12.64
C ALA A 17 12.17 -5.79 -11.31
N ARG A 18 11.29 -4.83 -11.10
CA ARG A 18 11.22 -4.04 -9.87
C ARG A 18 10.88 -4.87 -8.62
N TYR A 19 10.16 -5.98 -8.76
CA TYR A 19 9.88 -6.87 -7.61
C TYR A 19 11.18 -7.42 -7.02
N ALA A 20 12.06 -7.91 -7.86
CA ALA A 20 13.37 -8.42 -7.42
C ALA A 20 14.24 -7.31 -6.84
N HIS A 21 14.23 -6.12 -7.43
CA HIS A 21 14.99 -4.97 -6.93
C HIS A 21 14.50 -4.52 -5.55
N ILE A 22 13.19 -4.48 -5.32
CA ILE A 22 12.59 -4.16 -4.02
C ILE A 22 13.01 -5.19 -2.98
N ASN A 23 12.89 -6.47 -3.29
CA ASN A 23 13.26 -7.54 -2.37
C ASN A 23 14.75 -7.51 -2.01
N ALA A 24 15.62 -7.23 -2.98
CA ALA A 24 17.06 -7.09 -2.76
C ALA A 24 17.38 -5.88 -1.86
N PHE A 25 16.74 -4.75 -2.09
CA PHE A 25 16.90 -3.54 -1.28
C PHE A 25 16.43 -3.76 0.16
N GLU A 26 15.28 -4.36 0.35
CA GLU A 26 14.73 -4.66 1.69
C GLU A 26 15.61 -5.68 2.42
N SER A 27 16.14 -6.68 1.71
CA SER A 27 17.09 -7.65 2.28
C SER A 27 18.36 -6.97 2.75
N LEU A 28 18.90 -6.04 1.95
CA LEU A 28 20.08 -5.25 2.31
C LEU A 28 19.83 -4.43 3.59
N LEU A 29 18.71 -3.76 3.69
CA LEU A 29 18.33 -2.99 4.88
C LEU A 29 18.19 -3.89 6.10
N SER A 30 17.54 -5.03 5.96
CA SER A 30 17.36 -5.99 7.05
C SER A 30 18.68 -6.55 7.55
N ASP A 31 19.58 -6.92 6.64
CA ASP A 31 20.91 -7.43 6.96
C ASP A 31 21.79 -6.35 7.62
N SER A 32 21.52 -5.09 7.36
CA SER A 32 22.18 -3.94 7.99
C SER A 32 21.61 -3.56 9.37
N GLY A 33 20.64 -4.32 9.87
CA GLY A 33 20.02 -4.10 11.19
C GLY A 33 18.77 -3.23 11.18
N THR A 34 18.28 -2.83 10.02
CA THR A 34 17.03 -2.07 9.90
C THR A 34 15.82 -2.99 10.06
N ARG A 35 14.86 -2.60 10.89
CA ARG A 35 13.56 -3.27 11.02
C ARG A 35 12.57 -2.63 10.07
N LEU A 36 12.01 -3.44 9.16
CA LEU A 36 11.03 -3.01 8.18
C LEU A 36 9.63 -3.45 8.60
N VAL A 37 8.70 -2.51 8.61
CA VAL A 37 7.27 -2.78 8.80
C VAL A 37 6.55 -2.33 7.54
N LYS A 38 5.95 -3.27 6.85
CA LYS A 38 5.21 -3.03 5.61
C LYS A 38 3.73 -3.25 5.87
N VAL A 39 2.94 -2.21 5.71
CA VAL A 39 1.49 -2.24 5.94
C VAL A 39 0.76 -1.88 4.67
N PHE A 40 -0.14 -2.75 4.25
CA PHE A 40 -1.09 -2.48 3.18
C PHE A 40 -2.45 -2.17 3.79
N LEU A 41 -2.89 -0.93 3.64
CA LEU A 41 -4.20 -0.49 4.12
C LEU A 41 -5.24 -0.81 3.05
N HIS A 42 -6.05 -1.82 3.30
CA HIS A 42 -7.08 -2.26 2.36
C HIS A 42 -8.41 -1.60 2.68
N ILE A 43 -8.95 -0.84 1.73
CA ILE A 43 -10.29 -0.27 1.80
C ILE A 43 -11.18 -0.87 0.72
N SER A 44 -12.49 -0.96 1.00
CA SER A 44 -13.47 -1.34 0.01
C SER A 44 -13.66 -0.25 -1.05
N LYS A 45 -14.14 -0.63 -2.23
CA LYS A 45 -14.45 0.30 -3.31
C LYS A 45 -15.50 1.33 -2.90
N GLU A 46 -16.47 0.90 -2.12
CA GLU A 46 -17.55 1.72 -1.57
C GLU A 46 -17.02 2.77 -0.60
N GLU A 47 -16.14 2.36 0.31
CA GLU A 47 -15.51 3.27 1.27
C GLU A 47 -14.60 4.29 0.57
N GLN A 48 -13.88 3.88 -0.46
CA GLN A 48 -13.08 4.81 -1.27
C GLN A 48 -13.95 5.89 -1.90
N TYR A 49 -15.08 5.50 -2.49
CA TYR A 49 -16.02 6.47 -3.08
C TYR A 49 -16.55 7.46 -2.05
N LYS A 50 -16.97 6.95 -0.90
CA LYS A 50 -17.44 7.77 0.21
C LYS A 50 -16.41 8.81 0.64
N ARG A 51 -15.13 8.41 0.76
CA ARG A 51 -14.04 9.32 1.14
C ARG A 51 -13.76 10.36 0.06
N LEU A 52 -13.81 9.99 -1.22
CA LEU A 52 -13.67 10.95 -2.31
C LEU A 52 -14.81 11.98 -2.31
N GLN A 53 -16.05 11.52 -2.11
CA GLN A 53 -17.22 12.40 -2.02
C GLN A 53 -17.10 13.36 -0.84
N GLN A 54 -16.70 12.89 0.32
CA GLN A 54 -16.47 13.73 1.50
C GLN A 54 -15.42 14.81 1.25
N ARG A 55 -14.36 14.51 0.50
CA ARG A 55 -13.36 15.51 0.13
C ARG A 55 -13.90 16.56 -0.83
N LEU A 56 -14.74 16.16 -1.79
CA LEU A 56 -15.39 17.11 -2.71
C LEU A 56 -16.31 18.07 -1.98
N ASP A 57 -17.04 17.56 -0.98
CA ASP A 57 -18.02 18.34 -0.22
C ASP A 57 -17.36 19.26 0.81
N ASP A 58 -16.08 19.04 1.15
CA ASP A 58 -15.32 19.85 2.09
C ASP A 58 -14.55 20.96 1.34
N PRO A 59 -14.90 22.24 1.54
CA PRO A 59 -14.22 23.36 0.87
C PRO A 59 -12.72 23.43 1.13
N ASN A 60 -12.26 22.92 2.26
CA ASN A 60 -10.83 22.92 2.63
C ASN A 60 -10.04 21.80 1.96
N ASN A 61 -10.70 20.77 1.47
CA ASN A 61 -10.06 19.58 0.92
C ASN A 61 -10.43 19.31 -0.54
N SER A 62 -11.40 19.98 -1.12
CA SER A 62 -11.88 19.74 -2.49
C SER A 62 -10.78 19.90 -3.55
N TRP A 63 -9.82 20.80 -3.33
CA TRP A 63 -8.68 21.01 -4.23
C TRP A 63 -7.71 19.81 -4.31
N LYS A 64 -7.77 18.90 -3.34
CA LYS A 64 -6.95 17.69 -3.31
C LYS A 64 -7.49 16.58 -4.20
N VAL A 65 -8.75 16.69 -4.64
CA VAL A 65 -9.38 15.69 -5.50
C VAL A 65 -9.09 16.02 -6.95
N GLN A 66 -8.56 15.03 -7.66
CA GLN A 66 -8.27 15.13 -9.09
C GLN A 66 -9.24 14.25 -9.88
N ARG A 67 -9.48 14.62 -11.14
CA ARG A 67 -10.29 13.80 -12.04
C ARG A 67 -9.72 12.37 -12.16
N SER A 68 -8.40 12.24 -12.15
CA SER A 68 -7.71 10.95 -12.18
C SER A 68 -8.09 10.02 -11.02
N ASP A 69 -8.51 10.55 -9.88
CA ASP A 69 -8.95 9.73 -8.74
C ASP A 69 -10.23 8.94 -9.06
N PHE A 70 -11.12 9.52 -9.87
CA PHE A 70 -12.31 8.83 -10.36
C PHE A 70 -12.00 7.90 -11.53
N ASP A 71 -11.09 8.28 -12.42
CA ASP A 71 -10.64 7.43 -13.53
C ASP A 71 -9.97 6.15 -12.99
N ASP A 72 -9.19 6.24 -11.92
CA ASP A 72 -8.58 5.09 -11.27
C ASP A 72 -9.61 4.11 -10.68
N ARG A 73 -10.80 4.57 -10.34
CA ARG A 73 -11.89 3.68 -9.89
C ARG A 73 -12.39 2.75 -10.99
N GLU A 74 -12.37 3.18 -12.22
CA GLU A 74 -12.71 2.33 -13.38
C GLU A 74 -11.68 1.21 -13.58
N LEU A 75 -10.44 1.46 -13.17
CA LEU A 75 -9.34 0.50 -13.20
C LEU A 75 -9.24 -0.36 -11.94
N TRP A 76 -10.26 -0.36 -11.08
CA TRP A 76 -10.26 -1.08 -9.81
C TRP A 76 -9.86 -2.55 -9.93
N PRO A 77 -10.40 -3.35 -10.87
CA PRO A 77 -9.98 -4.74 -11.02
C PRO A 77 -8.51 -4.89 -11.37
N ALA A 78 -7.98 -4.02 -12.23
CA ALA A 78 -6.56 -4.03 -12.61
C ALA A 78 -5.65 -3.65 -11.45
N TYR A 79 -6.03 -2.64 -10.65
CA TYR A 79 -5.31 -2.29 -9.44
C TYR A 79 -5.37 -3.39 -8.38
N SER A 80 -6.52 -4.02 -8.19
CA SER A 80 -6.67 -5.12 -7.24
C SER A 80 -5.77 -6.30 -7.60
N ALA A 81 -5.70 -6.69 -8.85
CA ALA A 81 -4.80 -7.73 -9.34
C ALA A 81 -3.31 -7.34 -9.15
N ALA A 82 -2.98 -6.07 -9.39
CA ALA A 82 -1.63 -5.56 -9.21
C ALA A 82 -1.22 -5.53 -7.74
N PHE A 83 -2.11 -5.16 -6.82
CA PHE A 83 -1.87 -5.21 -5.38
C PHE A 83 -1.66 -6.65 -4.90
N GLU A 84 -2.50 -7.58 -5.33
CA GLU A 84 -2.38 -8.99 -4.96
C GLU A 84 -1.02 -9.56 -5.38
N GLU A 85 -0.61 -9.33 -6.62
CA GLU A 85 0.68 -9.79 -7.11
C GLU A 85 1.85 -9.12 -6.36
N MET A 86 1.76 -7.83 -6.06
CA MET A 86 2.75 -7.12 -5.26
C MET A 86 2.90 -7.77 -3.88
N LEU A 87 1.80 -8.04 -3.20
CA LEU A 87 1.80 -8.67 -1.88
C LEU A 87 2.45 -10.06 -1.94
N GLN A 88 2.11 -10.85 -2.94
CA GLN A 88 2.68 -12.20 -3.12
C GLN A 88 4.17 -12.17 -3.44
N LYS A 89 4.60 -11.27 -4.32
CA LYS A 89 5.97 -11.23 -4.83
C LYS A 89 6.95 -10.49 -3.92
N THR A 90 6.49 -9.58 -3.09
CA THR A 90 7.35 -8.77 -2.22
C THR A 90 7.17 -9.04 -0.74
N SER A 91 6.33 -9.98 -0.34
CA SER A 91 6.26 -10.45 1.04
C SER A 91 7.34 -11.51 1.25
N THR A 92 8.30 -11.21 2.12
CA THR A 92 9.44 -12.09 2.42
C THR A 92 9.50 -12.36 3.92
N ASP A 93 10.25 -13.37 4.33
CA ASP A 93 10.44 -13.68 5.76
C ASP A 93 11.11 -12.53 6.52
N LYS A 94 12.00 -11.77 5.84
CA LYS A 94 12.68 -10.61 6.42
C LYS A 94 11.80 -9.36 6.50
N ALA A 95 10.88 -9.21 5.55
CA ALA A 95 10.01 -8.05 5.43
C ALA A 95 8.61 -8.47 4.93
N PRO A 96 7.80 -9.10 5.79
CA PRO A 96 6.45 -9.50 5.42
C PRO A 96 5.51 -8.30 5.32
N TRP A 97 4.47 -8.44 4.48
CA TRP A 97 3.37 -7.51 4.42
C TRP A 97 2.31 -7.82 5.47
N TYR A 98 1.83 -6.77 6.14
CA TYR A 98 0.62 -6.82 6.96
C TYR A 98 -0.53 -6.21 6.19
N VAL A 99 -1.56 -6.99 5.89
CA VAL A 99 -2.77 -6.49 5.24
C VAL A 99 -3.77 -6.09 6.32
N VAL A 100 -4.06 -4.80 6.43
CA VAL A 100 -4.91 -4.23 7.47
C VAL A 100 -6.20 -3.70 6.86
N PRO A 101 -7.38 -4.21 7.28
CA PRO A 101 -8.66 -3.61 6.91
C PRO A 101 -8.72 -2.16 7.38
N ALA A 102 -9.04 -1.23 6.48
CA ALA A 102 -8.95 0.19 6.73
C ALA A 102 -10.25 0.98 6.49
N ASP A 103 -11.39 0.31 6.32
CA ASP A 103 -12.69 0.94 6.18
C ASP A 103 -13.07 1.71 7.45
N HIS A 104 -12.76 1.15 8.62
CA HIS A 104 -12.91 1.81 9.91
C HIS A 104 -11.58 2.37 10.39
N LYS A 105 -11.47 3.69 10.45
CA LYS A 105 -10.22 4.38 10.83
C LYS A 105 -9.73 4.00 12.21
N TRP A 106 -10.62 3.85 13.20
CA TRP A 106 -10.25 3.46 14.56
C TRP A 106 -9.62 2.07 14.61
N TYR A 107 -10.16 1.10 13.87
CA TYR A 107 -9.64 -0.27 13.80
C TYR A 107 -8.27 -0.29 13.12
N ARG A 108 -8.15 0.39 11.98
CA ARG A 108 -6.87 0.56 11.28
C ARG A 108 -5.80 1.13 12.22
N ASN A 109 -6.10 2.21 12.91
CA ASN A 109 -5.16 2.86 13.82
C ASN A 109 -4.76 1.94 14.96
N TRP A 110 -5.70 1.22 15.52
CA TRP A 110 -5.44 0.26 16.59
C TRP A 110 -4.53 -0.88 16.12
N VAL A 111 -4.80 -1.51 14.98
CA VAL A 111 -3.98 -2.60 14.43
C VAL A 111 -2.58 -2.13 14.10
N VAL A 112 -2.43 -1.01 13.38
CA VAL A 112 -1.12 -0.47 12.99
C VAL A 112 -0.31 -0.09 14.22
N THR A 113 -0.92 0.51 15.22
CA THR A 113 -0.25 0.86 16.49
C THR A 113 0.27 -0.38 17.20
N ASN A 114 -0.51 -1.46 17.25
CA ASN A 114 -0.06 -2.71 17.87
C ASN A 114 1.11 -3.34 17.10
N ILE A 115 1.09 -3.34 15.78
CA ILE A 115 2.21 -3.83 14.95
C ILE A 115 3.48 -3.05 15.25
N VAL A 116 3.39 -1.73 15.31
CA VAL A 116 4.54 -0.85 15.61
C VAL A 116 5.06 -1.07 17.02
N LEU A 117 4.17 -1.20 18.02
CA LEU A 117 4.55 -1.47 19.41
C LEU A 117 5.26 -2.82 19.55
N GLU A 118 4.76 -3.87 18.93
CA GLU A 118 5.45 -5.17 18.90
C GLU A 118 6.84 -5.07 18.30
N THR A 119 6.96 -4.40 17.16
CA THR A 119 8.23 -4.22 16.48
C THR A 119 9.23 -3.46 17.36
N LEU A 120 8.79 -2.38 17.99
CA LEU A 120 9.62 -1.59 18.90
C LEU A 120 10.03 -2.40 20.15
N SER A 121 9.17 -3.23 20.68
CA SER A 121 9.49 -4.06 21.83
C SER A 121 10.62 -5.07 21.55
N LEU A 122 10.74 -5.52 20.31
CA LEU A 122 11.82 -6.41 19.88
C LEU A 122 13.18 -5.73 19.73
N ILE A 123 13.19 -4.41 19.60
CA ILE A 123 14.44 -3.62 19.45
C ILE A 123 15.11 -3.34 20.79
N HIS A 124 14.36 -3.32 21.88
CA HIS A 124 14.83 -2.98 23.22
C HIS A 124 15.41 -4.15 24.03
N ILE A 125 15.76 -5.20 23.36
CA ILE A 125 16.47 -6.32 23.95
C ILE A 125 18.00 -6.07 23.84
#